data_fb39b4a5dd601108ec3ef619d4cf13b5
#
_entry.id   fb39b4a5dd601108ec3ef619d4cf13b5
#
_cell.length_a   1.000
_cell.length_b   1.000
_cell.length_c   1.000
_cell.angle_alpha   90.00
_cell.angle_beta   90.00
_cell.angle_gamma   90.00
#
_symmetry.space_group_name_H-M   'P 1'
#
loop_
_entity.id
_entity.type
_entity.pdbx_description
1 polymer ?
#
loop_
_entity_poly.entity_id
_entity_poly.type
_entity_poly.pdbx_seq_one_letter_code
_entity_poly.pdbx_strand_id
1 'polypeptide(L)'
;MDSLNNPSFAEYGTSFQDKIMQALLSDHQWAEQMSEVVKIDYFDLKHLKFLSQKYFDYYAKYRTFPTLQLLVTIIRDDLKMGTDIILRDKIVEFLQRIKLNPDMCDLQ
;
A
#
# COMPACT_ATOMS: atom_id res chain seq x y z
N MET A 1 4.91 27.18 6.49
CA MET A 1 5.03 25.81 6.89
C MET A 1 4.78 24.89 5.74
N ASP A 2 5.78 24.15 5.51
CA ASP A 2 5.76 23.27 4.34
C ASP A 2 4.71 22.20 4.44
N SER A 3 4.47 21.74 5.63
CA SER A 3 3.52 20.65 5.82
C SER A 3 2.12 21.05 5.40
N LEU A 4 1.84 22.32 5.37
CA LEU A 4 0.52 22.79 4.97
C LEU A 4 0.36 22.74 3.47
N ASN A 5 1.46 22.83 2.74
CA ASN A 5 1.40 22.84 1.28
C ASN A 5 1.66 21.46 0.70
N ASN A 6 2.29 20.59 1.48
CA ASN A 6 2.65 19.26 1.03
C ASN A 6 2.19 18.24 2.03
N PRO A 7 0.91 17.87 1.99
CA PRO A 7 0.42 16.85 2.90
C PRO A 7 1.23 15.60 2.78
N SER A 8 1.55 15.02 3.91
CA SER A 8 2.32 13.80 3.95
C SER A 8 2.03 13.08 5.25
N PHE A 9 2.06 11.76 5.18
CA PHE A 9 1.90 10.93 6.37
C PHE A 9 3.17 10.87 7.18
N ALA A 10 4.27 11.44 6.65
CA ALA A 10 5.56 11.34 7.31
C ALA A 10 5.54 11.93 8.72
N GLU A 11 4.82 13.01 8.90
CA GLU A 11 4.80 13.67 10.20
C GLU A 11 4.04 12.86 11.26
N TYR A 12 3.35 11.81 10.86
CA TYR A 12 2.66 10.95 11.80
C TYR A 12 3.44 9.67 12.11
N GLY A 13 4.62 9.52 11.48
CA GLY A 13 5.50 8.40 11.76
C GLY A 13 5.24 7.19 10.86
N THR A 14 6.20 6.27 10.91
CA THR A 14 6.13 5.10 10.04
C THR A 14 5.03 4.14 10.45
N SER A 15 4.77 4.04 11.75
CA SER A 15 3.71 3.17 12.24
C SER A 15 2.35 3.59 11.69
N PHE A 16 2.13 4.90 11.61
CA PHE A 16 0.90 5.43 11.06
C PHE A 16 0.75 5.03 9.60
N GLN A 17 1.83 5.15 8.84
CA GLN A 17 1.79 4.80 7.41
C GLN A 17 1.51 3.32 7.22
N ASP A 18 2.12 2.48 8.03
CA ASP A 18 1.84 1.06 8.00
C ASP A 18 0.36 0.77 8.22
N LYS A 19 -0.22 1.42 9.21
CA LYS A 19 -1.62 1.19 9.55
C LYS A 19 -2.56 1.66 8.46
N ILE A 20 -2.25 2.79 7.84
CA ILE A 20 -3.08 3.29 6.74
C ILE A 20 -3.02 2.30 5.57
N MET A 21 -1.83 1.82 5.25
CA MET A 21 -1.71 0.88 4.14
C MET A 21 -2.42 -0.42 4.44
N GLN A 22 -2.31 -0.91 5.66
CA GLN A 22 -3.02 -2.13 6.06
C GLN A 22 -4.52 -1.95 5.96
N ALA A 23 -5.03 -0.80 6.36
CA ALA A 23 -6.45 -0.53 6.28
C ALA A 23 -6.91 -0.49 4.82
N LEU A 24 -6.12 0.12 3.96
CA LEU A 24 -6.46 0.18 2.54
C LEU A 24 -6.53 -1.23 1.95
N LEU A 25 -5.62 -2.10 2.35
CA LEU A 25 -5.58 -3.45 1.81
C LEU A 25 -6.66 -4.34 2.39
N SER A 26 -7.08 -4.07 3.61
CA SER A 26 -8.04 -4.92 4.32
C SER A 26 -9.49 -4.53 4.04
N ASP A 27 -9.74 -3.26 3.80
CA ASP A 27 -11.09 -2.75 3.66
C ASP A 27 -11.22 -2.08 2.30
N HIS A 28 -11.68 -2.86 1.33
CA HIS A 28 -11.76 -2.36 -0.04
C HIS A 28 -12.79 -1.25 -0.19
N GLN A 29 -13.81 -1.27 0.61
CA GLN A 29 -14.84 -0.24 0.56
C GLN A 29 -14.26 1.08 1.02
N TRP A 30 -13.49 1.05 2.10
CA TRP A 30 -12.82 2.23 2.58
C TRP A 30 -11.75 2.69 1.59
N ALA A 31 -11.05 1.73 0.98
CA ALA A 31 -10.03 2.07 -0.03
C ALA A 31 -10.65 2.79 -1.21
N GLU A 32 -11.85 2.38 -1.59
CA GLU A 32 -12.53 3.04 -2.70
C GLU A 32 -12.83 4.49 -2.35
N GLN A 33 -13.29 4.74 -1.14
CA GLN A 33 -13.56 6.10 -0.70
C GLN A 33 -12.27 6.91 -0.62
N MET A 34 -11.20 6.29 -0.15
CA MET A 34 -9.94 6.98 0.01
C MET A 34 -9.20 7.20 -1.30
N SER A 35 -9.56 6.45 -2.33
CA SER A 35 -8.87 6.57 -3.60
C SER A 35 -8.95 7.96 -4.19
N GLU A 36 -9.93 8.74 -3.76
CA GLU A 36 -10.10 10.09 -4.28
C GLU A 36 -9.39 11.13 -3.44
N VAL A 37 -8.99 10.80 -2.22
CA VAL A 37 -8.37 11.78 -1.34
C VAL A 37 -6.93 11.43 -0.99
N VAL A 38 -6.60 10.16 -0.90
CA VAL A 38 -5.24 9.75 -0.57
C VAL A 38 -4.42 9.70 -1.85
N LYS A 39 -3.29 10.36 -1.82
CA LYS A 39 -2.39 10.36 -2.96
C LYS A 39 -1.16 9.52 -2.60
N ILE A 40 -0.60 8.93 -3.62
CA ILE A 40 0.56 8.07 -3.44
C ILE A 40 1.70 8.82 -2.76
N ASP A 41 1.83 10.09 -3.08
CA ASP A 41 2.89 10.91 -2.52
C ASP A 41 2.71 11.20 -1.03
N TYR A 42 1.55 10.89 -0.46
CA TYR A 42 1.36 11.03 0.99
C TYR A 42 2.24 10.05 1.75
N PHE A 43 2.54 8.90 1.14
CA PHE A 43 3.42 7.94 1.78
C PHE A 43 4.87 8.37 1.61
N ASP A 44 5.57 8.41 2.71
CA ASP A 44 6.98 8.79 2.70
C ASP A 44 7.87 7.58 2.50
N LEU A 45 7.42 6.43 2.97
CA LEU A 45 8.19 5.21 2.86
C LEU A 45 8.10 4.66 1.46
N LYS A 46 9.26 4.43 0.88
CA LYS A 46 9.35 4.03 -0.51
C LYS A 46 8.58 2.76 -0.82
N HIS A 47 8.67 1.79 0.06
CA HIS A 47 7.98 0.51 -0.18
C HIS A 47 6.46 0.67 -0.10
N LEU A 48 5.96 1.56 0.75
CA LEU A 48 4.53 1.80 0.83
C LEU A 48 4.05 2.63 -0.35
N LYS A 49 4.87 3.55 -0.81
CA LYS A 49 4.55 4.34 -1.99
C LYS A 49 4.41 3.42 -3.21
N PHE A 50 5.36 2.51 -3.37
CA PHE A 50 5.32 1.57 -4.49
C PHE A 50 4.10 0.66 -4.39
N LEU A 51 3.85 0.15 -3.21
CA LEU A 51 2.74 -0.77 -2.98
C LEU A 51 1.40 -0.10 -3.24
N SER A 52 1.22 1.11 -2.72
CA SER A 52 -0.03 1.83 -2.91
C SER A 52 -0.24 2.19 -4.39
N GLN A 53 0.84 2.48 -5.08
CA GLN A 53 0.73 2.80 -6.50
C GLN A 53 0.21 1.60 -7.28
N LYS A 54 0.75 0.42 -7.03
CA LYS A 54 0.28 -0.77 -7.71
C LYS A 54 -1.17 -1.08 -7.37
N TYR A 55 -1.52 -0.88 -6.12
CA TYR A 55 -2.86 -1.15 -5.64
C TYR A 55 -3.89 -0.25 -6.32
N PHE A 56 -3.63 1.04 -6.34
CA PHE A 56 -4.58 1.98 -6.93
C PHE A 56 -4.53 1.98 -8.46
N ASP A 57 -3.39 1.66 -9.06
CA ASP A 57 -3.32 1.51 -10.51
C ASP A 57 -4.21 0.36 -10.97
N TYR A 58 -4.21 -0.72 -10.22
CA TYR A 58 -5.07 -1.84 -10.53
C TYR A 58 -6.54 -1.42 -10.46
N TYR A 59 -6.89 -0.70 -9.42
CA TYR A 59 -8.26 -0.23 -9.27
C TYR A 59 -8.66 0.70 -10.42
N ALA A 60 -7.76 1.58 -10.82
CA ALA A 60 -8.05 2.51 -11.91
C ALA A 60 -8.30 1.76 -13.21
N LYS A 61 -7.60 0.66 -13.41
CA LYS A 61 -7.70 -0.09 -14.64
C LYS A 61 -8.90 -1.04 -14.66
N TYR A 62 -9.14 -1.72 -13.55
CA TYR A 62 -10.15 -2.77 -13.50
C TYR A 62 -11.38 -2.43 -12.68
N ARG A 63 -11.36 -1.31 -12.00
CA ARG A 63 -12.45 -0.81 -11.17
C ARG A 63 -12.77 -1.75 -10.00
N THR A 64 -11.81 -2.55 -9.64
CA THR A 64 -11.89 -3.40 -8.46
C THR A 64 -10.48 -3.51 -7.90
N PHE A 65 -10.39 -3.75 -6.61
CA PHE A 65 -9.07 -3.88 -5.99
C PHE A 65 -8.58 -5.32 -6.08
N PRO A 66 -7.29 -5.53 -6.20
CA PRO A 66 -6.76 -6.89 -6.23
C PRO A 66 -6.83 -7.52 -4.85
N THR A 67 -6.94 -8.84 -4.84
CA THR A 67 -6.77 -9.56 -3.59
C THR A 67 -5.31 -9.41 -3.16
N LEU A 68 -5.07 -9.68 -1.88
CA LEU A 68 -3.70 -9.60 -1.39
C LEU A 68 -2.78 -10.55 -2.16
N GLN A 69 -3.29 -11.74 -2.45
CA GLN A 69 -2.52 -12.73 -3.17
C GLN A 69 -2.17 -12.26 -4.58
N LEU A 70 -3.14 -11.67 -5.26
CA LEU A 70 -2.90 -11.16 -6.60
C LEU A 70 -1.91 -9.99 -6.57
N LEU A 71 -2.05 -9.14 -5.57
CA LEU A 71 -1.14 -8.01 -5.43
C LEU A 71 0.30 -8.48 -5.23
N VAL A 72 0.48 -9.53 -4.44
CA VAL A 72 1.81 -10.11 -4.24
C VAL A 72 2.37 -10.58 -5.58
N THR A 73 1.54 -11.22 -6.38
CA THR A 73 1.98 -11.71 -7.68
C THR A 73 2.39 -10.57 -8.60
N ILE A 74 1.59 -9.52 -8.62
CA ILE A 74 1.89 -8.35 -9.46
C ILE A 74 3.23 -7.73 -9.05
N ILE A 75 3.43 -7.57 -7.76
CA ILE A 75 4.65 -6.95 -7.26
C ILE A 75 5.85 -7.85 -7.52
N ARG A 76 5.68 -9.13 -7.34
CA ARG A 76 6.76 -10.07 -7.61
C ARG A 76 7.19 -10.02 -9.07
N ASP A 77 6.22 -9.93 -9.97
CA ASP A 77 6.54 -9.83 -11.39
C ASP A 77 7.25 -8.53 -11.71
N ASP A 78 6.81 -7.44 -11.13
CA ASP A 78 7.42 -6.15 -11.38
C ASP A 78 8.86 -6.09 -10.87
N LEU A 79 9.10 -6.69 -9.72
CA LEU A 79 10.42 -6.63 -9.09
C LEU A 79 11.32 -7.78 -9.47
N LYS A 80 10.80 -8.72 -10.25
CA LYS A 80 11.55 -9.86 -10.71
C LYS A 80 12.74 -9.44 -11.56
N MET A 81 12.48 -8.54 -12.48
CA MET A 81 13.51 -7.98 -13.33
C MET A 81 14.19 -6.84 -12.65
N GLY A 82 13.62 -6.41 -11.56
CA GLY A 82 14.12 -5.26 -10.88
C GLY A 82 15.39 -5.56 -10.16
N THR A 83 15.98 -4.53 -9.72
CA THR A 83 17.26 -4.61 -9.10
C THR A 83 17.23 -4.12 -7.67
N ASP A 84 16.07 -3.65 -7.22
CA ASP A 84 15.96 -3.11 -5.87
C ASP A 84 15.52 -4.22 -4.92
N ILE A 85 16.49 -4.98 -4.47
CA ILE A 85 16.23 -6.08 -3.55
C ILE A 85 15.75 -5.57 -2.21
N ILE A 86 16.25 -4.43 -1.78
CA ILE A 86 15.84 -3.87 -0.50
C ILE A 86 14.37 -3.49 -0.54
N LEU A 87 13.95 -2.89 -1.62
CA LEU A 87 12.55 -2.51 -1.79
C LEU A 87 11.66 -3.76 -1.79
N ARG A 88 12.06 -4.76 -2.54
CA ARG A 88 11.30 -6.01 -2.60
C ARG A 88 11.18 -6.66 -1.23
N ASP A 89 12.28 -6.70 -0.50
CA ASP A 89 12.28 -7.35 0.81
C ASP A 89 11.37 -6.62 1.79
N LYS A 90 11.37 -5.29 1.73
CA LYS A 90 10.52 -4.52 2.62
C LYS A 90 9.05 -4.72 2.31
N ILE A 91 8.70 -4.83 1.04
CA ILE A 91 7.33 -5.08 0.64
C ILE A 91 6.89 -6.47 1.07
N VAL A 92 7.73 -7.46 0.83
CA VAL A 92 7.40 -8.83 1.21
C VAL A 92 7.22 -8.93 2.73
N GLU A 93 8.11 -8.30 3.47
CA GLU A 93 8.02 -8.31 4.92
C GLU A 93 6.73 -7.67 5.39
N PHE A 94 6.36 -6.55 4.80
CA PHE A 94 5.13 -5.86 5.15
C PHE A 94 3.90 -6.73 4.86
N LEU A 95 3.87 -7.35 3.69
CA LEU A 95 2.74 -8.17 3.31
C LEU A 95 2.63 -9.44 4.16
N GLN A 96 3.76 -10.00 4.55
CA GLN A 96 3.76 -11.15 5.44
C GLN A 96 3.22 -10.79 6.81
N ARG A 97 3.55 -9.59 7.27
CA ARG A 97 3.07 -9.12 8.57
C ARG A 97 1.55 -8.99 8.57
N ILE A 98 1.00 -8.47 7.48
CA ILE A 98 -0.45 -8.35 7.33
C ILE A 98 -1.09 -9.72 7.31
N LYS A 99 -0.48 -10.64 6.60
CA LYS A 99 -1.02 -11.98 6.46
C LYS A 99 -1.09 -12.70 7.79
N LEU A 100 -0.15 -12.40 8.67
CA LEU A 100 -0.11 -13.02 9.98
C LEU A 100 -1.08 -12.38 10.96
N ASN A 101 -1.78 -11.37 10.53
CA ASN A 101 -2.74 -10.68 11.38
C ASN A 101 -4.14 -10.92 10.84
N PRO A 102 -4.80 -12.00 11.27
CA PRO A 102 -6.09 -12.36 10.71
C PRO A 102 -7.16 -11.31 10.94
N ASP A 103 -7.02 -10.52 11.98
CA ASP A 103 -7.99 -9.46 12.24
C ASP A 103 -8.00 -8.43 11.13
N MET A 104 -6.86 -8.23 10.51
CA MET A 104 -6.77 -7.26 9.42
C MET A 104 -7.22 -7.84 8.10
N CYS A 105 -6.95 -9.11 7.89
CA CYS A 105 -7.22 -9.74 6.61
C CYS A 105 -8.61 -10.33 6.51
N ASP A 106 -9.29 -10.42 7.60
CA ASP A 106 -10.51 -11.18 7.71
C ASP A 106 -11.75 -10.32 7.70
N LEU A 107 -11.67 -9.21 7.06
CA LEU A 107 -12.75 -8.25 7.05
C LEU A 107 -13.60 -8.41 5.82
N GLN A 108 -14.09 -9.53 5.62
CA GLN A 108 -14.97 -9.65 4.46
C GLN A 108 -16.40 -9.51 4.81
#